data_9caa19c86728af635c33ad3bfea7b6dd
#
_entry.id   9caa19c86728af635c33ad3bfea7b6dd
#
_cell.length_a   1.000
_cell.length_b   1.000
_cell.length_c   1.000
_cell.angle_alpha   90.00
_cell.angle_beta   90.00
_cell.angle_gamma   90.00
#
_symmetry.space_group_name_H-M   'P 1'
#
loop_
_entity.id
_entity.type
_entity.pdbx_description
1 polymer ?
#
loop_
_entity_poly.entity_id
_entity_poly.type
_entity_poly.pdbx_seq_one_letter_code
_entity_poly.pdbx_strand_id
1 'polypeptide(L)'
;MPQRNDRSRSTPTTSPKNNSWFRMQAGHQSDADIYIYDEIGFWGVTAKQFISDLNALGDITHINLHINSPGGDVFEGIAIFNALKTHGASITVYVDGVAASMASVIAMVGNPVIMPENTFMMIHKPFGFTGGDAEDMRTYADLLDKVEAVLLPAYAQKTGKTTDEIAAMLADETWMSGAECLAQGFADQVTPAVKAMACIQSKRTEEFKKMPESIRNMITPPRNSAPRVQD
;
A
#
# COMPACT_ATOMS: atom_id res chain seq x y z
N MET A 1 -13.59 63.36 2.21
CA MET A 1 -12.46 62.39 2.05
C MET A 1 -13.02 60.99 2.14
N PRO A 2 -13.00 60.18 1.08
CA PRO A 2 -13.53 58.82 1.12
C PRO A 2 -12.41 57.85 1.51
N GLN A 3 -12.76 56.95 2.40
CA GLN A 3 -11.90 55.86 2.89
C GLN A 3 -11.64 54.85 1.77
N ARG A 4 -10.38 54.50 1.56
CA ARG A 4 -9.94 53.38 0.68
C ARG A 4 -10.16 52.03 1.38
N ASN A 5 -11.05 51.23 0.79
CA ASN A 5 -11.18 49.81 1.10
C ASN A 5 -10.01 49.03 0.46
N ASP A 6 -9.06 48.61 1.28
CA ASP A 6 -8.00 47.71 0.87
C ASP A 6 -8.54 46.27 0.92
N ARG A 7 -8.95 45.75 -0.24
CA ARG A 7 -9.28 44.33 -0.42
C ARG A 7 -7.99 43.60 -0.72
N SER A 8 -7.39 43.02 0.30
CA SER A 8 -6.33 42.02 0.12
C SER A 8 -6.89 40.84 -0.70
N ARG A 9 -6.47 40.76 -1.95
CA ARG A 9 -6.69 39.60 -2.81
C ARG A 9 -5.80 38.43 -2.27
N SER A 10 -6.42 37.47 -1.63
CA SER A 10 -5.81 36.16 -1.43
C SER A 10 -5.64 35.49 -2.78
N THR A 11 -4.41 35.35 -3.23
CA THR A 11 -4.04 34.52 -4.38
C THR A 11 -4.35 33.04 -4.03
N PRO A 12 -5.07 32.33 -4.90
CA PRO A 12 -5.24 30.88 -4.68
C PRO A 12 -3.87 30.21 -4.93
N THR A 13 -3.30 29.62 -3.90
CA THR A 13 -2.18 28.69 -4.03
C THR A 13 -2.68 27.48 -4.81
N THR A 14 -2.31 27.41 -6.09
CA THR A 14 -2.50 26.21 -6.90
C THR A 14 -1.58 25.13 -6.38
N SER A 15 -2.11 24.19 -5.59
CA SER A 15 -1.45 22.93 -5.31
C SER A 15 -1.14 22.21 -6.63
N PRO A 16 0.05 21.60 -6.80
CA PRO A 16 0.34 20.82 -7.99
C PRO A 16 -0.67 19.66 -8.07
N LYS A 17 -1.26 19.48 -9.25
CA LYS A 17 -2.13 18.35 -9.55
C LYS A 17 -1.26 17.09 -9.61
N ASN A 18 -0.94 16.50 -8.47
CA ASN A 18 -0.48 15.13 -8.40
C ASN A 18 -1.71 14.23 -8.56
N ASN A 19 -1.71 13.38 -9.58
CA ASN A 19 -2.74 12.35 -9.79
C ASN A 19 -2.60 11.19 -8.80
N SER A 20 -1.83 11.34 -7.75
CA SER A 20 -1.65 10.33 -6.70
C SER A 20 -2.84 10.33 -5.74
N TRP A 21 -3.43 9.15 -5.52
CA TRP A 21 -4.46 8.92 -4.51
C TRP A 21 -3.84 8.66 -3.13
N PHE A 22 -2.87 9.48 -2.78
CA PHE A 22 -2.30 9.55 -1.44
C PHE A 22 -2.91 10.75 -0.71
N ARG A 23 -3.44 10.51 0.48
CA ARG A 23 -4.07 11.56 1.29
C ARG A 23 -3.78 11.34 2.76
N MET A 24 -3.39 12.40 3.46
CA MET A 24 -3.38 12.47 4.92
C MET A 24 -4.30 13.59 5.39
N GLN A 25 -5.08 13.33 6.41
CA GLN A 25 -6.01 14.30 6.98
C GLN A 25 -6.05 14.15 8.49
N ALA A 26 -5.80 15.25 9.22
CA ALA A 26 -6.07 15.29 10.63
C ALA A 26 -7.59 15.11 10.87
N GLY A 27 -7.94 14.16 11.72
CA GLY A 27 -9.31 13.89 12.11
C GLY A 27 -9.74 14.72 13.34
N HIS A 28 -10.79 14.27 14.03
CA HIS A 28 -11.21 14.86 15.27
C HIS A 28 -10.40 14.31 16.45
N GLN A 29 -9.98 15.17 17.37
CA GLN A 29 -9.37 14.79 18.65
C GLN A 29 -8.09 13.95 18.57
N SER A 30 -7.08 14.42 17.84
CA SER A 30 -5.75 13.76 17.72
C SER A 30 -5.72 12.45 16.94
N ASP A 31 -6.73 12.17 16.10
CA ASP A 31 -6.73 11.08 15.15
C ASP A 31 -6.30 11.57 13.74
N ALA A 32 -5.77 10.68 12.94
CA ALA A 32 -5.48 10.97 11.54
C ALA A 32 -5.91 9.81 10.63
N ASP A 33 -6.50 10.16 9.49
CA ASP A 33 -6.78 9.22 8.41
C ASP A 33 -5.70 9.33 7.34
N ILE A 34 -5.03 8.22 7.03
CA ILE A 34 -3.98 8.11 6.02
C ILE A 34 -4.43 7.10 4.97
N TYR A 35 -4.36 7.48 3.70
CA TYR A 35 -4.78 6.64 2.57
C TYR A 35 -3.59 6.35 1.67
N ILE A 36 -3.28 5.07 1.44
CA ILE A 36 -2.32 4.58 0.45
C ILE A 36 -3.13 3.84 -0.63
N TYR A 37 -3.61 4.60 -1.63
CA TYR A 37 -4.47 4.10 -2.71
C TYR A 37 -3.76 4.12 -4.07
N ASP A 38 -2.44 4.04 -4.05
CA ASP A 38 -1.62 4.08 -5.25
C ASP A 38 -0.42 3.15 -5.10
N GLU A 39 0.37 3.08 -6.15
CA GLU A 39 1.66 2.40 -6.18
C GLU A 39 2.64 3.04 -5.18
N ILE A 40 3.45 2.23 -4.53
CA ILE A 40 4.54 2.71 -3.66
C ILE A 40 5.76 2.97 -4.54
N GLY A 41 6.28 4.21 -4.51
CA GLY A 41 7.43 4.62 -5.28
C GLY A 41 7.19 5.86 -6.15
N PHE A 42 8.06 6.07 -7.12
CA PHE A 42 8.13 7.31 -7.91
C PHE A 42 6.83 7.70 -8.63
N TRP A 43 6.04 6.72 -9.06
CA TRP A 43 4.79 6.96 -9.79
C TRP A 43 3.56 7.10 -8.89
N GLY A 44 3.72 6.92 -7.59
CA GLY A 44 2.66 6.96 -6.60
C GLY A 44 3.10 7.61 -5.29
N VAL A 45 3.14 6.82 -4.21
CA VAL A 45 3.47 7.29 -2.86
C VAL A 45 4.96 7.13 -2.58
N THR A 46 5.71 8.23 -2.53
CA THR A 46 7.12 8.20 -2.13
C THR A 46 7.27 8.31 -0.61
N ALA A 47 8.30 7.66 -0.05
CA ALA A 47 8.62 7.75 1.37
C ALA A 47 8.91 9.19 1.80
N LYS A 48 9.58 9.96 0.96
CA LYS A 48 9.89 11.37 1.25
C LYS A 48 8.63 12.19 1.49
N GLN A 49 7.64 12.07 0.59
CA GLN A 49 6.39 12.79 0.71
C GLN A 49 5.59 12.28 1.91
N PHE A 50 5.48 10.94 2.03
CA PHE A 50 4.77 10.29 3.13
C PHE A 50 5.27 10.75 4.50
N ILE A 51 6.59 10.69 4.73
CA ILE A 51 7.22 11.07 6.01
C ILE A 51 7.06 12.57 6.28
N SER A 52 7.16 13.41 5.24
CA SER A 52 6.93 14.86 5.36
C SER A 52 5.50 15.16 5.81
N ASP A 53 4.51 14.49 5.20
CA ASP A 53 3.10 14.70 5.51
C ASP A 53 2.73 14.11 6.87
N LEU A 54 3.28 12.94 7.23
CA LEU A 54 3.12 12.33 8.55
C LEU A 54 3.62 13.27 9.66
N ASN A 55 4.80 13.86 9.48
CA ASN A 55 5.35 14.83 10.45
C ASN A 55 4.53 16.12 10.51
N ALA A 56 3.86 16.51 9.44
CA ALA A 56 3.02 17.70 9.38
C ALA A 56 1.67 17.53 10.12
N LEU A 57 1.26 16.29 10.43
CA LEU A 57 0.04 16.02 11.20
C LEU A 57 0.16 16.46 12.67
N GLY A 58 1.38 16.67 13.18
CA GLY A 58 1.62 17.09 14.57
C GLY A 58 1.40 15.96 15.58
N ASP A 59 0.95 16.34 16.79
CA ASP A 59 0.79 15.41 17.92
C ASP A 59 -0.53 14.61 17.78
N ILE A 60 -0.48 13.56 16.94
CA ILE A 60 -1.58 12.60 16.80
C ILE A 60 -1.34 11.37 17.68
N THR A 61 -2.41 10.78 18.18
CA THR A 61 -2.37 9.62 19.09
C THR A 61 -2.90 8.35 18.43
N HIS A 62 -3.65 8.49 17.34
CA HIS A 62 -4.19 7.37 16.58
C HIS A 62 -4.14 7.62 15.08
N ILE A 63 -3.79 6.59 14.32
CA ILE A 63 -3.77 6.59 12.86
C ILE A 63 -4.72 5.51 12.36
N ASN A 64 -5.68 5.90 11.50
CA ASN A 64 -6.43 5.01 10.65
C ASN A 64 -5.71 4.93 9.29
N LEU A 65 -5.03 3.83 9.03
CA LEU A 65 -4.28 3.62 7.79
C LEU A 65 -5.11 2.78 6.82
N HIS A 66 -5.58 3.40 5.76
CA HIS A 66 -6.36 2.79 4.69
C HIS A 66 -5.46 2.38 3.53
N ILE A 67 -5.54 1.12 3.12
CA ILE A 67 -4.68 0.55 2.07
C ILE A 67 -5.52 -0.04 0.95
N ASN A 68 -5.24 0.42 -0.28
CA ASN A 68 -5.70 -0.18 -1.52
C ASN A 68 -4.60 -0.04 -2.58
N SER A 69 -3.57 -0.88 -2.51
CA SER A 69 -2.31 -0.70 -3.23
C SER A 69 -1.75 -2.02 -3.77
N PRO A 70 -1.20 -2.02 -4.99
CA PRO A 70 -0.50 -3.16 -5.56
C PRO A 70 0.92 -3.34 -4.99
N GLY A 71 1.34 -2.47 -4.08
CA GLY A 71 2.72 -2.42 -3.62
C GLY A 71 3.62 -1.54 -4.48
N GLY A 72 4.89 -1.89 -4.59
CA GLY A 72 5.82 -1.10 -5.39
C GLY A 72 7.27 -1.21 -4.93
N ASP A 73 7.98 -0.08 -4.92
CA ASP A 73 9.39 -0.03 -4.58
C ASP A 73 9.64 -0.45 -3.13
N VAL A 74 10.59 -1.39 -2.97
CA VAL A 74 10.88 -2.00 -1.67
C VAL A 74 11.52 -1.01 -0.71
N PHE A 75 12.45 -0.18 -1.17
CA PHE A 75 13.18 0.75 -0.30
C PHE A 75 12.29 1.91 0.15
N GLU A 76 11.44 2.43 -0.74
CA GLU A 76 10.41 3.40 -0.39
C GLU A 76 9.43 2.79 0.64
N GLY A 77 8.98 1.56 0.41
CA GLY A 77 8.05 0.89 1.31
C GLY A 77 8.65 0.57 2.68
N ILE A 78 9.93 0.14 2.76
CA ILE A 78 10.63 -0.06 4.03
C ILE A 78 10.72 1.26 4.81
N ALA A 79 11.02 2.37 4.14
CA ALA A 79 11.09 3.67 4.80
C ALA A 79 9.73 4.11 5.35
N ILE A 80 8.64 3.89 4.60
CA ILE A 80 7.26 4.15 5.07
C ILE A 80 6.91 3.25 6.26
N PHE A 81 7.19 1.95 6.15
CA PHE A 81 6.96 0.98 7.23
C PHE A 81 7.67 1.41 8.52
N ASN A 82 8.95 1.76 8.43
CA ASN A 82 9.74 2.16 9.59
C ASN A 82 9.24 3.49 10.18
N ALA A 83 8.84 4.46 9.36
CA ALA A 83 8.27 5.72 9.82
C ALA A 83 7.00 5.49 10.63
N LEU A 84 6.10 4.63 10.14
CA LEU A 84 4.88 4.24 10.86
C LEU A 84 5.20 3.45 12.13
N LYS A 85 6.10 2.47 12.07
CA LYS A 85 6.48 1.60 13.20
C LYS A 85 7.11 2.38 14.35
N THR A 86 7.82 3.46 14.05
CA THR A 86 8.48 4.32 15.05
C THR A 86 7.62 5.50 15.49
N HIS A 87 6.47 5.72 14.86
CA HIS A 87 5.54 6.76 15.27
C HIS A 87 4.89 6.42 16.62
N GLY A 88 4.69 7.43 17.46
CA GLY A 88 4.13 7.24 18.81
C GLY A 88 2.63 6.92 18.85
N ALA A 89 1.90 7.11 17.74
CA ALA A 89 0.47 6.84 17.64
C ALA A 89 0.19 5.33 17.55
N SER A 90 -0.96 4.90 18.07
CA SER A 90 -1.53 3.59 17.76
C SER A 90 -2.03 3.56 16.30
N ILE A 91 -1.92 2.41 15.63
CA ILE A 91 -2.27 2.31 14.20
C ILE A 91 -3.31 1.20 14.00
N THR A 92 -4.48 1.57 13.49
CA THR A 92 -5.45 0.63 12.92
C THR A 92 -5.28 0.62 11.41
N VAL A 93 -5.10 -0.57 10.82
CA VAL A 93 -5.02 -0.73 9.37
C VAL A 93 -6.33 -1.25 8.83
N TYR A 94 -6.82 -0.64 7.75
CA TYR A 94 -7.98 -1.07 6.97
C TYR A 94 -7.52 -1.42 5.56
N VAL A 95 -7.74 -2.65 5.13
CA VAL A 95 -7.51 -3.06 3.74
C VAL A 95 -8.81 -2.86 2.98
N ASP A 96 -8.91 -1.76 2.23
CA ASP A 96 -10.18 -1.35 1.59
C ASP A 96 -10.44 -2.04 0.23
N GLY A 97 -9.44 -2.71 -0.32
CA GLY A 97 -9.54 -3.48 -1.56
C GLY A 97 -8.44 -4.53 -1.65
N VAL A 98 -7.22 -4.11 -1.87
CA VAL A 98 -6.06 -5.01 -1.89
C VAL A 98 -4.85 -4.41 -1.17
N ALA A 99 -4.13 -5.23 -0.44
CA ALA A 99 -2.81 -4.95 0.08
C ALA A 99 -1.83 -5.97 -0.51
N ALA A 100 -1.18 -5.63 -1.64
CA ALA A 100 -0.30 -6.58 -2.33
C ALA A 100 1.17 -6.18 -2.20
N SER A 101 2.06 -7.19 -2.21
CA SER A 101 3.51 -6.98 -2.24
C SER A 101 3.97 -6.04 -1.11
N MET A 102 4.67 -4.98 -1.39
CA MET A 102 5.17 -4.04 -0.38
C MET A 102 4.06 -3.39 0.47
N ALA A 103 2.84 -3.22 -0.08
CA ALA A 103 1.69 -2.72 0.67
C ALA A 103 1.23 -3.72 1.75
N SER A 104 1.40 -5.03 1.55
CA SER A 104 1.12 -6.03 2.58
C SER A 104 2.13 -5.96 3.74
N VAL A 105 3.41 -5.63 3.45
CA VAL A 105 4.41 -5.39 4.51
C VAL A 105 4.01 -4.17 5.34
N ILE A 106 3.60 -3.07 4.69
CA ILE A 106 3.15 -1.86 5.38
C ILE A 106 1.93 -2.17 6.25
N ALA A 107 1.00 -3.02 5.78
CA ALA A 107 -0.16 -3.41 6.57
C ALA A 107 0.21 -4.08 7.92
N MET A 108 1.38 -4.70 8.01
CA MET A 108 1.84 -5.37 9.26
C MET A 108 2.13 -4.41 10.41
N VAL A 109 2.12 -3.09 10.21
CA VAL A 109 2.22 -2.12 11.31
C VAL A 109 0.94 -2.06 12.15
N GLY A 110 -0.18 -2.51 11.59
CA GLY A 110 -1.50 -2.39 12.20
C GLY A 110 -1.71 -3.28 13.43
N ASN A 111 -2.33 -2.70 14.42
CA ASN A 111 -2.86 -3.39 15.58
C ASN A 111 -4.14 -2.66 16.05
N PRO A 112 -5.32 -3.06 15.50
CA PRO A 112 -5.59 -4.20 14.63
C PRO A 112 -5.36 -3.94 13.12
N VAL A 113 -5.31 -5.06 12.33
CA VAL A 113 -5.51 -5.09 10.88
C VAL A 113 -6.91 -5.60 10.59
N ILE A 114 -7.73 -4.81 9.92
CA ILE A 114 -9.13 -5.06 9.63
C ILE A 114 -9.31 -5.26 8.12
N MET A 115 -9.96 -6.35 7.73
CA MET A 115 -10.22 -6.67 6.32
C MET A 115 -11.70 -7.00 6.09
N PRO A 116 -12.40 -6.32 5.17
CA PRO A 116 -13.68 -6.81 4.67
C PRO A 116 -13.55 -8.17 3.97
N GLU A 117 -14.62 -9.00 4.00
CA GLU A 117 -14.64 -10.34 3.40
C GLU A 117 -14.25 -10.37 1.91
N ASN A 118 -14.54 -9.27 1.19
CA ASN A 118 -14.30 -9.12 -0.24
C ASN A 118 -12.99 -8.38 -0.57
N THR A 119 -12.04 -8.33 0.35
CA THR A 119 -10.71 -7.74 0.13
C THR A 119 -9.63 -8.81 0.13
N PHE A 120 -8.46 -8.45 -0.41
CA PHE A 120 -7.37 -9.40 -0.59
C PHE A 120 -6.04 -8.87 -0.08
N MET A 121 -5.20 -9.79 0.36
CA MET A 121 -3.79 -9.55 0.62
C MET A 121 -2.96 -10.49 -0.24
N MET A 122 -1.81 -9.99 -0.73
CA MET A 122 -0.86 -10.83 -1.47
C MET A 122 0.55 -10.61 -0.97
N ILE A 123 1.24 -11.71 -0.76
CA ILE A 123 2.66 -11.72 -0.38
C ILE A 123 3.46 -12.53 -1.39
N HIS A 124 4.61 -12.01 -1.78
CA HIS A 124 5.54 -12.68 -2.67
C HIS A 124 6.99 -12.25 -2.41
N LYS A 125 7.95 -13.00 -2.98
CA LYS A 125 9.37 -12.64 -2.93
C LYS A 125 9.65 -11.30 -3.59
N PRO A 126 10.61 -10.51 -3.07
CA PRO A 126 11.10 -9.35 -3.79
C PRO A 126 11.66 -9.78 -5.14
N PHE A 127 11.40 -8.98 -6.16
CA PHE A 127 11.90 -9.23 -7.50
C PHE A 127 12.33 -7.91 -8.15
N GLY A 128 13.09 -8.01 -9.23
CA GLY A 128 13.50 -6.84 -9.98
C GLY A 128 14.17 -7.25 -11.28
N PHE A 129 14.71 -6.25 -11.97
CA PHE A 129 15.38 -6.43 -13.26
C PHE A 129 16.81 -5.92 -13.15
N THR A 130 17.74 -6.68 -13.71
CA THR A 130 19.13 -6.30 -13.81
C THR A 130 19.71 -6.77 -15.14
N GLY A 131 20.82 -6.17 -15.55
CA GLY A 131 21.56 -6.53 -16.74
C GLY A 131 23.06 -6.49 -16.43
N GLY A 132 23.83 -7.37 -17.09
CA GLY A 132 25.27 -7.47 -16.88
C GLY A 132 25.77 -8.87 -17.21
N ASP A 133 26.96 -9.20 -16.70
CA ASP A 133 27.54 -10.53 -16.83
C ASP A 133 27.01 -11.51 -15.75
N ALA A 134 27.53 -12.72 -15.71
CA ALA A 134 27.08 -13.76 -14.77
C ALA A 134 27.35 -13.38 -13.31
N GLU A 135 28.38 -12.61 -13.01
CA GLU A 135 28.71 -12.14 -11.65
C GLU A 135 27.76 -11.04 -11.20
N ASP A 136 27.42 -10.11 -12.10
CA ASP A 136 26.40 -9.09 -11.85
C ASP A 136 25.04 -9.71 -11.51
N MET A 137 24.64 -10.77 -12.23
CA MET A 137 23.40 -11.51 -11.96
C MET A 137 23.40 -12.16 -10.59
N ARG A 138 24.53 -12.79 -10.17
CA ARG A 138 24.64 -13.39 -8.83
C ARG A 138 24.58 -12.34 -7.73
N THR A 139 25.32 -11.26 -7.91
CA THR A 139 25.30 -10.12 -6.97
C THR A 139 23.90 -9.56 -6.78
N TYR A 140 23.14 -9.46 -7.87
CA TYR A 140 21.76 -9.00 -7.79
C TYR A 140 20.84 -10.03 -7.12
N ALA A 141 21.03 -11.31 -7.37
CA ALA A 141 20.30 -12.38 -6.66
C ALA A 141 20.57 -12.33 -5.16
N ASP A 142 21.83 -12.19 -4.74
CA ASP A 142 22.23 -12.03 -3.34
C ASP A 142 21.59 -10.78 -2.68
N LEU A 143 21.42 -9.69 -3.44
CA LEU A 143 20.71 -8.50 -2.96
C LEU A 143 19.23 -8.82 -2.70
N LEU A 144 18.55 -9.51 -3.62
CA LEU A 144 17.14 -9.90 -3.43
C LEU A 144 16.96 -10.80 -2.21
N ASP A 145 17.86 -11.75 -1.98
CA ASP A 145 17.84 -12.62 -0.79
C ASP A 145 18.01 -11.80 0.50
N LYS A 146 18.90 -10.82 0.51
CA LYS A 146 19.04 -9.90 1.65
C LYS A 146 17.80 -9.05 1.88
N VAL A 147 17.18 -8.57 0.82
CA VAL A 147 15.91 -7.83 0.91
C VAL A 147 14.81 -8.70 1.50
N GLU A 148 14.66 -9.96 1.03
CA GLU A 148 13.70 -10.92 1.60
C GLU A 148 13.94 -11.08 3.09
N ALA A 149 15.18 -11.34 3.51
CA ALA A 149 15.54 -11.51 4.92
C ALA A 149 15.19 -10.31 5.81
N VAL A 150 15.21 -9.09 5.26
CA VAL A 150 14.80 -7.85 5.96
C VAL A 150 13.28 -7.75 6.10
N LEU A 151 12.51 -8.28 5.15
CA LEU A 151 11.05 -8.20 5.16
C LEU A 151 10.39 -9.31 6.00
N LEU A 152 10.98 -10.49 6.06
CA LEU A 152 10.43 -11.66 6.78
C LEU A 152 10.00 -11.36 8.23
N PRO A 153 10.78 -10.61 9.05
CA PRO A 153 10.41 -10.33 10.44
C PRO A 153 9.09 -9.55 10.59
N ALA A 154 8.73 -8.69 9.63
CA ALA A 154 7.48 -7.93 9.69
C ALA A 154 6.27 -8.87 9.67
N TYR A 155 6.28 -9.85 8.77
CA TYR A 155 5.22 -10.86 8.70
C TYR A 155 5.27 -11.83 9.88
N ALA A 156 6.46 -12.34 10.22
CA ALA A 156 6.63 -13.30 11.32
C ALA A 156 6.14 -12.73 12.66
N GLN A 157 6.47 -11.46 12.95
CA GLN A 157 6.02 -10.77 14.16
C GLN A 157 4.49 -10.62 14.22
N LYS A 158 3.86 -10.32 13.08
CA LYS A 158 2.40 -10.13 13.01
C LYS A 158 1.65 -11.44 13.12
N THR A 159 2.10 -12.47 12.38
CA THR A 159 1.38 -13.74 12.24
C THR A 159 1.69 -14.77 13.31
N GLY A 160 2.83 -14.64 14.00
CA GLY A 160 3.37 -15.66 14.88
C GLY A 160 3.97 -16.88 14.15
N LYS A 161 4.04 -16.84 12.81
CA LYS A 161 4.66 -17.88 12.00
C LYS A 161 6.19 -17.79 12.05
N THR A 162 6.84 -18.90 11.76
CA THR A 162 8.29 -18.92 11.56
C THR A 162 8.68 -18.21 10.25
N THR A 163 9.93 -17.76 10.17
CA THR A 163 10.47 -17.17 8.94
C THR A 163 10.45 -18.13 7.77
N ASP A 164 10.64 -19.43 8.01
CA ASP A 164 10.61 -20.47 6.97
C ASP A 164 9.20 -20.65 6.39
N GLU A 165 8.16 -20.65 7.25
CA GLU A 165 6.77 -20.68 6.79
C GLU A 165 6.43 -19.46 5.95
N ILE A 166 6.83 -18.26 6.38
CA ILE A 166 6.64 -17.03 5.61
C ILE A 166 7.42 -17.08 4.29
N ALA A 167 8.69 -17.51 4.30
CA ALA A 167 9.50 -17.63 3.09
C ALA A 167 8.85 -18.59 2.06
N ALA A 168 8.27 -19.71 2.52
CA ALA A 168 7.51 -20.61 1.65
C ALA A 168 6.28 -19.94 1.04
N MET A 169 5.52 -19.18 1.83
CA MET A 169 4.36 -18.41 1.34
C MET A 169 4.77 -17.32 0.34
N LEU A 170 5.90 -16.62 0.58
CA LEU A 170 6.46 -15.65 -0.37
C LEU A 170 6.86 -16.30 -1.70
N ALA A 171 7.52 -17.46 -1.63
CA ALA A 171 7.93 -18.21 -2.82
C ALA A 171 6.73 -18.69 -3.67
N ASP A 172 5.59 -18.91 -3.03
CA ASP A 172 4.36 -19.36 -3.68
C ASP A 172 3.50 -18.23 -4.26
N GLU A 173 3.86 -16.96 -4.05
CA GLU A 173 3.00 -15.82 -4.39
C GLU A 173 1.58 -16.03 -3.83
N THR A 174 1.48 -15.96 -2.50
CA THR A 174 0.26 -16.33 -1.81
C THR A 174 -0.77 -15.20 -1.82
N TRP A 175 -1.93 -15.47 -2.43
CA TRP A 175 -3.10 -14.62 -2.41
C TRP A 175 -4.07 -15.09 -1.34
N MET A 176 -4.55 -14.18 -0.49
CA MET A 176 -5.43 -14.47 0.64
C MET A 176 -6.62 -13.51 0.67
N SER A 177 -7.81 -14.06 0.82
CA SER A 177 -9.02 -13.30 1.19
C SER A 177 -8.96 -12.83 2.64
N GLY A 178 -9.87 -11.92 3.04
CA GLY A 178 -9.94 -11.48 4.44
C GLY A 178 -10.07 -12.64 5.43
N ALA A 179 -10.89 -13.65 5.11
CA ALA A 179 -11.06 -14.83 5.96
C ALA A 179 -9.77 -15.68 6.08
N GLU A 180 -9.04 -15.85 4.97
CA GLU A 180 -7.76 -16.56 4.97
C GLU A 180 -6.69 -15.75 5.71
N CYS A 181 -6.66 -14.42 5.56
CA CYS A 181 -5.77 -13.56 6.33
C CYS A 181 -6.01 -13.69 7.84
N LEU A 182 -7.27 -13.71 8.28
CA LEU A 182 -7.62 -13.93 9.69
C LEU A 182 -7.13 -15.29 10.16
N ALA A 183 -7.41 -16.35 9.40
CA ALA A 183 -7.00 -17.73 9.75
C ALA A 183 -5.48 -17.90 9.80
N GLN A 184 -4.73 -17.14 9.01
CA GLN A 184 -3.28 -17.18 8.92
C GLN A 184 -2.57 -16.15 9.82
N GLY A 185 -3.31 -15.27 10.51
CA GLY A 185 -2.77 -14.26 11.42
C GLY A 185 -2.32 -12.95 10.77
N PHE A 186 -2.56 -12.75 9.48
CA PHE A 186 -2.26 -11.49 8.79
C PHE A 186 -3.30 -10.39 9.09
N ALA A 187 -4.53 -10.77 9.40
CA ALA A 187 -5.58 -9.87 9.86
C ALA A 187 -6.04 -10.24 11.27
N ASP A 188 -6.53 -9.26 12.02
CA ASP A 188 -7.08 -9.44 13.36
C ASP A 188 -8.61 -9.50 13.35
N GLN A 189 -9.24 -8.89 12.34
CA GLN A 189 -10.70 -8.82 12.22
C GLN A 189 -11.13 -8.92 10.75
N VAL A 190 -12.27 -9.59 10.53
CA VAL A 190 -12.98 -9.60 9.26
C VAL A 190 -14.32 -8.91 9.45
N THR A 191 -14.66 -8.01 8.53
CA THR A 191 -15.95 -7.32 8.51
C THR A 191 -16.80 -7.76 7.31
N PRO A 192 -18.13 -7.55 7.33
CA PRO A 192 -18.96 -7.83 6.16
C PRO A 192 -18.45 -7.13 4.91
N ALA A 193 -18.72 -7.74 3.76
CA ALA A 193 -18.34 -7.20 2.46
C ALA A 193 -18.83 -5.77 2.25
N VAL A 194 -17.93 -4.89 1.78
CA VAL A 194 -18.24 -3.50 1.43
C VAL A 194 -18.36 -3.36 -0.08
N LYS A 195 -19.02 -2.28 -0.55
CA LYS A 195 -18.99 -1.95 -1.97
C LYS A 195 -17.55 -1.68 -2.39
N ALA A 196 -17.09 -2.33 -3.46
CA ALA A 196 -15.75 -2.11 -4.00
C ALA A 196 -15.51 -0.61 -4.24
N MET A 197 -14.50 -0.06 -3.58
CA MET A 197 -14.30 1.39 -3.54
C MET A 197 -13.47 1.93 -4.69
N ALA A 198 -12.52 1.22 -5.24
CA ALA A 198 -11.71 1.71 -6.35
C ALA A 198 -11.03 0.58 -7.13
N CYS A 199 -10.94 0.74 -8.44
CA CYS A 199 -10.14 -0.12 -9.30
C CYS A 199 -8.67 0.36 -9.22
N ILE A 200 -7.74 -0.54 -8.91
CA ILE A 200 -6.32 -0.23 -8.97
C ILE A 200 -5.89 -0.23 -10.43
N GLN A 201 -5.49 0.93 -10.93
CA GLN A 201 -4.90 1.07 -12.26
C GLN A 201 -3.37 1.10 -12.15
N SER A 202 -2.74 -0.06 -12.08
CA SER A 202 -1.29 -0.17 -12.09
C SER A 202 -0.82 -1.26 -13.04
N LYS A 203 0.23 -0.97 -13.79
CA LYS A 203 0.91 -1.97 -14.63
C LYS A 203 1.59 -3.06 -13.81
N ARG A 204 1.89 -2.81 -12.53
CA ARG A 204 2.47 -3.80 -11.62
C ARG A 204 1.57 -5.02 -11.41
N THR A 205 0.26 -4.88 -11.63
CA THR A 205 -0.65 -6.02 -11.56
C THR A 205 -0.38 -7.07 -12.64
N GLU A 206 0.29 -6.69 -13.73
CA GLU A 206 0.73 -7.61 -14.80
C GLU A 206 1.96 -8.45 -14.38
N GLU A 207 2.68 -8.03 -13.35
CA GLU A 207 3.87 -8.70 -12.83
C GLU A 207 3.53 -9.90 -11.92
N PHE A 208 2.30 -9.98 -11.41
CA PHE A 208 1.84 -11.05 -10.55
C PHE A 208 1.54 -12.33 -11.33
N LYS A 209 2.22 -13.43 -10.95
CA LYS A 209 2.21 -14.69 -11.72
C LYS A 209 0.99 -15.55 -11.42
N LYS A 210 0.52 -15.54 -10.16
CA LYS A 210 -0.56 -16.41 -9.66
C LYS A 210 -1.84 -15.65 -9.29
N MET A 211 -2.02 -14.40 -9.78
CA MET A 211 -3.21 -13.62 -9.49
C MET A 211 -4.48 -14.37 -9.93
N PRO A 212 -5.42 -14.65 -9.02
CA PRO A 212 -6.69 -15.26 -9.35
C PRO A 212 -7.47 -14.42 -10.37
N GLU A 213 -8.15 -15.08 -11.30
CA GLU A 213 -8.91 -14.39 -12.37
C GLU A 213 -10.02 -13.49 -11.80
N SER A 214 -10.65 -13.93 -10.70
CA SER A 214 -11.63 -13.13 -9.97
C SER A 214 -11.07 -11.78 -9.51
N ILE A 215 -9.84 -11.77 -8.98
CA ILE A 215 -9.17 -10.55 -8.54
C ILE A 215 -8.74 -9.71 -9.74
N ARG A 216 -8.21 -10.35 -10.80
CA ARG A 216 -7.81 -9.66 -12.03
C ARG A 216 -8.99 -8.87 -12.63
N ASN A 217 -10.18 -9.45 -12.64
CA ASN A 217 -11.40 -8.80 -13.13
C ASN A 217 -11.85 -7.63 -12.25
N MET A 218 -11.53 -7.65 -10.95
CA MET A 218 -11.86 -6.57 -10.01
C MET A 218 -10.92 -5.38 -10.11
N ILE A 219 -9.64 -5.61 -10.40
CA ILE A 219 -8.61 -4.56 -10.43
C ILE A 219 -8.30 -4.04 -11.84
N THR A 220 -8.71 -4.75 -12.88
CA THR A 220 -8.57 -4.30 -14.27
C THR A 220 -9.88 -3.68 -14.72
N PRO A 221 -9.93 -2.39 -15.12
CA PRO A 221 -11.16 -1.83 -15.64
C PRO A 221 -11.60 -2.59 -16.88
N PRO A 222 -12.93 -2.79 -17.07
CA PRO A 222 -13.42 -3.43 -18.28
C PRO A 222 -12.91 -2.64 -19.49
N ARG A 223 -12.24 -3.33 -20.43
CA ARG A 223 -11.86 -2.71 -21.70
C ARG A 223 -13.15 -2.20 -22.34
N ASN A 224 -13.31 -0.88 -22.42
CA ASN A 224 -14.37 -0.27 -23.20
C ASN A 224 -14.26 -0.84 -24.63
N SER A 225 -15.12 -1.79 -24.94
CA SER A 225 -15.37 -2.15 -26.33
C SER A 225 -16.00 -0.91 -26.95
N ALA A 226 -15.20 -0.13 -27.68
CA ALA A 226 -15.71 0.95 -28.49
C ALA A 226 -16.87 0.37 -29.36
N PRO A 227 -18.01 1.04 -29.44
CA PRO A 227 -19.08 0.57 -30.32
C PRO A 227 -18.51 0.48 -31.73
N ARG A 228 -18.62 -0.71 -32.36
CA ARG A 228 -18.34 -0.84 -33.78
C ARG A 228 -19.32 0.10 -34.50
N VAL A 229 -18.79 1.14 -35.09
CA VAL A 229 -19.51 1.89 -36.12
C VAL A 229 -19.75 0.89 -37.24
N GLN A 230 -21.00 0.50 -37.42
CA GLN A 230 -21.42 -0.22 -38.60
C GLN A 230 -21.55 0.82 -39.73
N ASP A 231 -20.67 0.71 -40.73
CA ASP A 231 -20.84 1.38 -42.02
C ASP A 231 -22.03 0.77 -42.83
#